data_2f0b14107c804e558534331a6705d9fc
#
_entry.id   2f0b14107c804e558534331a6705d9fc
#
_cell.length_a   1.000
_cell.length_b   1.000
_cell.length_c   1.000
_cell.angle_alpha   90.00
_cell.angle_beta   90.00
_cell.angle_gamma   90.00
#
_symmetry.space_group_name_H-M   'P 1'
#
loop_
_entity.id
_entity.type
_entity.pdbx_description
1 polymer ?
#
loop_
_entity_poly.entity_id
_entity_poly.type
_entity_poly.pdbx_seq_one_letter_code
_entity_poly.pdbx_strand_id
1 'polypeptide(L)'
;MRKVQNFSPVKVVRYLLREHIAQAKVLLDATCGAGNDSLFLAENTPEDISIHAFDIQAEALEKSCILLKKHNLAHKVHLHLDSYVNFANYVQEKIDLIIFNLGYLPGANKHITTQVEDLQQALPQLLRQLNKQGVVCIVSYIGHLAGKQENMWLEEYLQTLNNKAFNVGKYMLFNHNNNAPIIYIIEQVKGESSL
;
A
#
# COMPACT_ATOMS: atom_id res chain seq x y z
N MET A 1 -14.69 -9.65 27.34
CA MET A 1 -14.43 -10.56 26.20
C MET A 1 -13.89 -9.74 25.03
N ARG A 2 -12.65 -9.95 24.59
CA ARG A 2 -12.14 -9.34 23.35
C ARG A 2 -12.90 -9.97 22.16
N LYS A 3 -13.65 -9.16 21.40
CA LYS A 3 -14.20 -9.60 20.11
C LYS A 3 -13.03 -9.83 19.16
N VAL A 4 -12.69 -11.07 18.91
CA VAL A 4 -11.67 -11.43 17.91
C VAL A 4 -12.31 -11.28 16.54
N GLN A 5 -12.06 -10.15 15.87
CA GLN A 5 -12.47 -9.94 14.47
C GLN A 5 -11.40 -10.55 13.57
N ASN A 6 -11.49 -11.84 13.30
CA ASN A 6 -10.47 -12.56 12.51
C ASN A 6 -10.49 -12.22 11.02
N PHE A 7 -11.63 -11.72 10.49
CA PHE A 7 -11.83 -11.44 9.06
C PHE A 7 -11.91 -9.93 8.75
N SER A 8 -11.39 -9.05 9.64
CA SER A 8 -11.30 -7.64 9.26
C SER A 8 -10.33 -7.51 8.07
N PRO A 9 -10.63 -6.65 7.07
CA PRO A 9 -9.80 -6.50 5.87
C PRO A 9 -8.31 -6.29 6.19
N VAL A 10 -7.98 -5.39 7.10
CA VAL A 10 -6.60 -5.13 7.54
C VAL A 10 -5.90 -6.38 8.10
N LYS A 11 -6.58 -7.20 8.89
CA LYS A 11 -5.98 -8.44 9.45
C LYS A 11 -5.76 -9.50 8.37
N VAL A 12 -6.69 -9.61 7.43
CA VAL A 12 -6.56 -10.53 6.29
C VAL A 12 -5.37 -10.13 5.44
N VAL A 13 -5.22 -8.85 5.11
CA VAL A 13 -4.05 -8.34 4.39
C VAL A 13 -2.76 -8.70 5.12
N ARG A 14 -2.64 -8.35 6.39
CA ARG A 14 -1.45 -8.62 7.19
C ARG A 14 -1.10 -10.11 7.24
N TYR A 15 -2.12 -10.97 7.25
CA TYR A 15 -1.92 -12.42 7.19
C TYR A 15 -1.42 -12.87 5.81
N LEU A 16 -2.05 -12.40 4.73
CA LEU A 16 -1.69 -12.79 3.36
C LEU A 16 -0.29 -12.30 2.96
N LEU A 17 0.11 -11.11 3.42
CA LEU A 17 1.41 -10.52 3.10
C LEU A 17 2.57 -11.02 3.99
N ARG A 18 2.30 -11.82 5.01
CA ARG A 18 3.28 -12.16 6.04
C ARG A 18 4.56 -12.79 5.48
N GLU A 19 4.43 -13.73 4.55
CA GLU A 19 5.58 -14.41 3.95
C GLU A 19 6.37 -13.47 3.03
N HIS A 20 5.67 -12.60 2.27
CA HIS A 20 6.30 -11.60 1.42
C HIS A 20 7.08 -10.58 2.25
N ILE A 21 6.48 -10.09 3.36
CA ILE A 21 7.13 -9.12 4.27
C ILE A 21 8.41 -9.72 4.87
N ALA A 22 8.37 -11.00 5.30
CA ALA A 22 9.52 -11.64 5.93
C ALA A 22 10.73 -11.83 4.99
N GLN A 23 10.53 -11.79 3.68
CA GLN A 23 11.56 -11.97 2.66
C GLN A 23 11.90 -10.68 1.91
N ALA A 24 11.13 -9.61 2.11
CA ALA A 24 11.30 -8.36 1.42
C ALA A 24 12.56 -7.61 1.88
N LYS A 25 13.19 -6.90 0.95
CA LYS A 25 14.33 -6.01 1.19
C LYS A 25 14.01 -4.55 0.93
N VAL A 26 13.25 -4.27 -0.13
CA VAL A 26 12.81 -2.93 -0.49
C VAL A 26 11.29 -2.88 -0.48
N LEU A 27 10.75 -2.05 0.40
CA LEU A 27 9.30 -1.91 0.59
C LEU A 27 8.89 -0.45 0.39
N LEU A 28 7.65 -0.24 -0.06
CA LEU A 28 7.10 1.08 -0.27
C LEU A 28 5.73 1.20 0.38
N ASP A 29 5.57 2.16 1.28
CA ASP A 29 4.29 2.62 1.81
C ASP A 29 3.91 3.90 1.04
N ALA A 30 3.02 3.78 0.07
CA ALA A 30 2.65 4.88 -0.82
C ALA A 30 1.79 5.95 -0.13
N THR A 31 1.20 5.63 1.02
CA THR A 31 0.22 6.46 1.73
C THR A 31 0.45 6.40 3.23
N CYS A 32 1.61 6.89 3.66
CA CYS A 32 2.16 6.71 5.01
C CYS A 32 1.19 7.13 6.14
N GLY A 33 0.52 8.27 5.98
CA GLY A 33 -0.39 8.79 6.99
C GLY A 33 0.29 8.93 8.36
N ALA A 34 -0.34 8.37 9.39
CA ALA A 34 0.22 8.35 10.75
C ALA A 34 1.26 7.23 10.99
N GLY A 35 1.70 6.53 9.95
CA GLY A 35 2.79 5.54 10.00
C GLY A 35 2.41 4.15 10.50
N ASN A 36 1.12 3.81 10.58
CA ASN A 36 0.71 2.51 11.13
C ASN A 36 1.11 1.32 10.25
N ASP A 37 1.08 1.47 8.92
CA ASP A 37 1.50 0.42 8.02
C ASP A 37 3.01 0.40 7.88
N SER A 38 3.68 1.55 7.83
CA SER A 38 5.14 1.65 7.91
C SER A 38 5.69 0.99 9.18
N LEU A 39 5.05 1.21 10.34
CA LEU A 39 5.41 0.53 11.59
C LEU A 39 5.21 -0.97 11.49
N PHE A 40 4.04 -1.42 10.99
CA PHE A 40 3.77 -2.83 10.81
C PHE A 40 4.80 -3.52 9.89
N LEU A 41 5.18 -2.88 8.80
CA LEU A 41 6.24 -3.37 7.92
C LEU A 41 7.57 -3.47 8.67
N ALA A 42 7.98 -2.41 9.36
CA ALA A 42 9.25 -2.36 10.09
C ALA A 42 9.34 -3.40 11.23
N GLU A 43 8.22 -3.69 11.90
CA GLU A 43 8.15 -4.73 12.95
C GLU A 43 8.26 -6.17 12.40
N ASN A 44 7.89 -6.40 11.15
CA ASN A 44 7.77 -7.75 10.57
C ASN A 44 8.80 -8.05 9.49
N THR A 45 9.73 -7.14 9.23
CA THR A 45 10.85 -7.29 8.30
C THR A 45 12.17 -7.57 9.03
N PRO A 46 13.15 -8.24 8.37
CA PRO A 46 14.53 -8.33 8.86
C PRO A 46 15.15 -6.95 9.14
N GLU A 47 16.33 -6.92 9.75
CA GLU A 47 17.01 -5.65 10.07
C GLU A 47 17.60 -4.97 8.83
N ASP A 48 18.07 -5.75 7.89
CA ASP A 48 18.74 -5.31 6.67
C ASP A 48 17.74 -5.05 5.53
N ILE A 49 16.89 -4.02 5.72
CA ILE A 49 15.84 -3.64 4.74
C ILE A 49 15.72 -2.12 4.61
N SER A 50 15.04 -1.69 3.55
CA SER A 50 14.69 -0.29 3.32
C SER A 50 13.18 -0.15 3.08
N ILE A 51 12.51 0.68 3.88
CA ILE A 51 11.11 1.05 3.70
C ILE A 51 11.06 2.50 3.28
N HIS A 52 10.47 2.79 2.11
CA HIS A 52 10.23 4.14 1.64
C HIS A 52 8.75 4.48 1.86
N ALA A 53 8.48 5.51 2.67
CA ALA A 53 7.13 5.92 3.05
C ALA A 53 6.84 7.34 2.58
N PHE A 54 5.77 7.51 1.82
CA PHE A 54 5.39 8.75 1.16
C PHE A 54 4.14 9.35 1.78
N ASP A 55 4.15 10.65 2.00
CA ASP A 55 2.97 11.45 2.28
C ASP A 55 3.19 12.90 1.86
N ILE A 56 2.15 13.55 1.34
CA ILE A 56 2.19 14.96 0.96
C ILE A 56 1.98 15.91 2.14
N GLN A 57 1.59 15.38 3.30
CA GLN A 57 1.28 16.14 4.51
C GLN A 57 2.43 16.04 5.52
N ALA A 58 3.11 17.13 5.79
CA ALA A 58 4.19 17.17 6.77
C ALA A 58 3.76 16.72 8.18
N GLU A 59 2.53 17.08 8.59
CA GLU A 59 1.94 16.65 9.87
C GLU A 59 1.79 15.13 9.98
N ALA A 60 1.45 14.47 8.86
CA ALA A 60 1.35 13.01 8.82
C ALA A 60 2.73 12.36 9.05
N LEU A 61 3.76 12.84 8.35
CA LEU A 61 5.13 12.34 8.50
C LEU A 61 5.73 12.64 9.89
N GLU A 62 5.37 13.75 10.49
CA GLU A 62 5.79 14.05 11.87
C GLU A 62 5.22 13.02 12.85
N LYS A 63 3.93 12.72 12.75
CA LYS A 63 3.28 11.66 13.54
C LYS A 63 3.93 10.29 13.31
N SER A 64 4.23 9.96 12.06
CA SER A 64 4.93 8.72 11.69
C SER A 64 6.33 8.66 12.28
N CYS A 65 7.09 9.73 12.21
CA CYS A 65 8.43 9.82 12.80
C CYS A 65 8.39 9.58 14.31
N ILE A 66 7.45 10.22 15.02
CA ILE A 66 7.27 10.04 16.47
C ILE A 66 6.91 8.59 16.78
N LEU A 67 5.98 7.99 16.02
CA LEU A 67 5.56 6.61 16.19
C LEU A 67 6.72 5.63 15.99
N LEU A 68 7.47 5.76 14.91
CA LEU A 68 8.60 4.89 14.58
C LEU A 68 9.75 5.03 15.61
N LYS A 69 10.04 6.24 16.07
CA LYS A 69 11.04 6.48 17.14
C LYS A 69 10.63 5.81 18.45
N LYS A 70 9.35 5.89 18.82
CA LYS A 70 8.81 5.24 20.03
C LYS A 70 9.04 3.72 20.03
N HIS A 71 9.05 3.11 18.84
CA HIS A 71 9.27 1.68 18.66
C HIS A 71 10.73 1.33 18.31
N ASN A 72 11.64 2.29 18.28
CA ASN A 72 13.06 2.13 17.90
C ASN A 72 13.25 1.59 16.47
N LEU A 73 12.33 1.90 15.55
CA LEU A 73 12.31 1.39 14.18
C LEU A 73 12.48 2.50 13.11
N ALA A 74 12.76 3.74 13.53
CA ALA A 74 12.92 4.87 12.62
C ALA A 74 14.09 4.70 11.62
N HIS A 75 15.09 3.90 11.96
CA HIS A 75 16.25 3.63 11.11
C HIS A 75 15.92 2.76 9.89
N LYS A 76 14.80 2.00 9.90
CA LYS A 76 14.34 1.18 8.77
C LYS A 76 13.50 1.96 7.75
N VAL A 77 13.02 3.19 8.09
CA VAL A 77 12.00 3.88 7.31
C VAL A 77 12.51 5.25 6.84
N HIS A 78 12.55 5.42 5.53
CA HIS A 78 12.83 6.69 4.87
C HIS A 78 11.51 7.41 4.62
N LEU A 79 11.24 8.47 5.38
CA LEU A 79 10.04 9.29 5.25
C LEU A 79 10.26 10.37 4.17
N HIS A 80 9.38 10.40 3.16
CA HIS A 80 9.44 11.34 2.04
C HIS A 80 8.23 12.27 2.05
N LEU A 81 8.48 13.59 2.21
CA LEU A 81 7.45 14.62 2.05
C LEU A 81 7.24 14.89 0.55
N ASP A 82 6.60 13.96 -0.12
CA ASP A 82 6.33 14.03 -1.55
C ASP A 82 5.16 13.09 -1.90
N SER A 83 4.60 13.24 -3.10
CA SER A 83 3.66 12.28 -3.64
C SER A 83 4.36 10.99 -4.05
N TYR A 84 3.71 9.86 -3.81
CA TYR A 84 4.17 8.56 -4.30
C TYR A 84 4.30 8.50 -5.84
N VAL A 85 3.71 9.44 -6.56
CA VAL A 85 3.89 9.61 -8.01
C VAL A 85 5.36 9.82 -8.36
N ASN A 86 6.10 10.46 -7.48
CA ASN A 86 7.51 10.80 -7.64
C ASN A 86 8.46 9.73 -7.07
N PHE A 87 7.98 8.54 -6.76
CA PHE A 87 8.74 7.48 -6.09
C PHE A 87 10.09 7.19 -6.77
N ALA A 88 10.15 7.27 -8.10
CA ALA A 88 11.35 7.00 -8.88
C ALA A 88 12.52 7.98 -8.61
N ASN A 89 12.27 9.13 -7.98
CA ASN A 89 13.33 10.04 -7.53
C ASN A 89 14.07 9.51 -6.29
N TYR A 90 13.47 8.56 -5.58
CA TYR A 90 13.92 8.08 -4.27
C TYR A 90 14.29 6.60 -4.28
N VAL A 91 13.62 5.80 -5.12
CA VAL A 91 13.77 4.34 -5.15
C VAL A 91 14.18 3.90 -6.55
N GLN A 92 15.43 3.46 -6.70
CA GLN A 92 15.99 2.98 -7.97
C GLN A 92 15.95 1.44 -8.05
N GLU A 93 15.93 0.78 -6.92
CA GLU A 93 15.92 -0.68 -6.79
C GLU A 93 14.57 -1.25 -7.19
N LYS A 94 14.54 -2.55 -7.47
CA LYS A 94 13.29 -3.29 -7.58
C LYS A 94 12.61 -3.40 -6.22
N ILE A 95 11.28 -3.27 -6.20
CA ILE A 95 10.47 -3.22 -4.99
C ILE A 95 9.82 -4.58 -4.75
N ASP A 96 9.93 -5.12 -3.54
CA ASP A 96 9.36 -6.41 -3.18
C ASP A 96 7.91 -6.30 -2.72
N LEU A 97 7.57 -5.22 -2.03
CA LEU A 97 6.22 -4.99 -1.53
C LEU A 97 5.84 -3.52 -1.58
N ILE A 98 4.64 -3.24 -2.11
CA ILE A 98 4.05 -1.90 -2.11
C ILE A 98 2.70 -1.96 -1.40
N ILE A 99 2.44 -1.00 -0.50
CA ILE A 99 1.15 -0.86 0.17
C ILE A 99 0.54 0.50 -0.17
N PHE A 100 -0.76 0.47 -0.48
CA PHE A 100 -1.62 1.65 -0.61
C PHE A 100 -2.79 1.54 0.38
N ASN A 101 -3.07 2.60 1.10
CA ASN A 101 -4.32 2.86 1.79
C ASN A 101 -4.99 4.08 1.15
N LEU A 102 -5.81 3.84 0.11
CA LEU A 102 -6.45 4.91 -0.65
C LEU A 102 -7.57 5.56 0.16
N GLY A 103 -7.55 6.88 0.25
CA GLY A 103 -8.55 7.62 1.00
C GLY A 103 -7.97 8.86 1.67
N TYR A 104 -8.52 9.24 2.80
CA TYR A 104 -8.07 10.38 3.60
C TYR A 104 -7.50 9.94 4.95
N LEU A 105 -6.59 10.75 5.49
CA LEU A 105 -6.05 10.52 6.83
C LEU A 105 -7.15 10.69 7.88
N PRO A 106 -7.49 9.67 8.69
CA PRO A 106 -8.49 9.79 9.73
C PRO A 106 -8.15 10.91 10.71
N GLY A 107 -9.10 11.84 10.93
CA GLY A 107 -8.92 12.99 11.81
C GLY A 107 -8.23 14.20 11.19
N ALA A 108 -7.78 14.14 9.93
CA ALA A 108 -7.24 15.28 9.18
C ALA A 108 -8.30 15.95 8.28
N ASN A 109 -7.85 16.93 7.50
CA ASN A 109 -8.70 17.62 6.55
C ASN A 109 -9.20 16.67 5.45
N LYS A 110 -10.48 16.36 5.42
CA LYS A 110 -11.11 15.44 4.46
C LYS A 110 -11.03 15.92 3.00
N HIS A 111 -10.63 17.16 2.76
CA HIS A 111 -10.40 17.67 1.40
C HIS A 111 -9.04 17.19 0.82
N ILE A 112 -8.14 16.72 1.69
CA ILE A 112 -6.88 16.11 1.25
C ILE A 112 -7.10 14.60 1.23
N THR A 113 -7.33 14.06 0.05
CA THR A 113 -7.53 12.63 -0.21
C THR A 113 -6.68 12.23 -1.41
N THR A 114 -6.36 10.96 -1.54
CA THR A 114 -5.74 10.42 -2.75
C THR A 114 -6.62 10.77 -3.96
N GLN A 115 -5.98 11.02 -5.09
CA GLN A 115 -6.66 11.35 -6.35
C GLN A 115 -6.49 10.20 -7.33
N VAL A 116 -7.53 9.96 -8.14
CA VAL A 116 -7.48 8.89 -9.14
C VAL A 116 -6.36 9.12 -10.17
N GLU A 117 -6.09 10.38 -10.51
CA GLU A 117 -5.03 10.77 -11.44
C GLU A 117 -3.64 10.37 -10.95
N ASP A 118 -3.37 10.53 -9.64
CA ASP A 118 -2.11 10.11 -9.02
C ASP A 118 -1.94 8.58 -9.11
N LEU A 119 -3.01 7.84 -8.83
CA LEU A 119 -3.00 6.39 -8.94
C LEU A 119 -2.81 5.92 -10.38
N GLN A 120 -3.49 6.58 -11.34
CA GLN A 120 -3.35 6.33 -12.78
C GLN A 120 -1.92 6.52 -13.26
N GLN A 121 -1.25 7.54 -12.76
CA GLN A 121 0.14 7.82 -13.13
C GLN A 121 1.12 6.86 -12.48
N ALA A 122 0.95 6.57 -11.19
CA ALA A 122 1.94 5.83 -10.40
C ALA A 122 1.83 4.31 -10.56
N LEU A 123 0.61 3.74 -10.50
CA LEU A 123 0.45 2.29 -10.43
C LEU A 123 1.08 1.54 -11.60
N PRO A 124 0.93 1.97 -12.87
CA PRO A 124 1.61 1.30 -13.98
C PRO A 124 3.14 1.34 -13.90
N GLN A 125 3.70 2.41 -13.34
CA GLN A 125 5.16 2.55 -13.17
C GLN A 125 5.65 1.67 -12.01
N LEU A 126 4.93 1.64 -10.91
CA LEU A 126 5.22 0.80 -9.74
C LEU A 126 5.15 -0.69 -10.10
N LEU A 127 4.17 -1.12 -10.90
CA LEU A 127 4.11 -2.50 -11.38
C LEU A 127 5.34 -2.89 -12.23
N ARG A 128 5.87 -1.96 -13.05
CA ARG A 128 7.13 -2.18 -13.79
C ARG A 128 8.36 -2.24 -12.87
N GLN A 129 8.29 -1.54 -11.72
CA GLN A 129 9.38 -1.51 -10.74
C GLN A 129 9.35 -2.71 -9.77
N LEU A 130 8.28 -3.50 -9.76
CA LEU A 130 8.22 -4.70 -8.91
C LEU A 130 9.36 -5.67 -9.19
N ASN A 131 9.83 -6.29 -8.13
CA ASN A 131 10.70 -7.46 -8.19
C ASN A 131 9.90 -8.68 -8.66
N LYS A 132 10.57 -9.73 -9.12
CA LYS A 132 9.95 -11.03 -9.37
C LYS A 132 9.32 -11.54 -8.08
N GLN A 133 8.05 -11.92 -8.15
CA GLN A 133 7.22 -12.27 -6.98
C GLN A 133 6.94 -11.08 -6.04
N GLY A 134 7.25 -9.86 -6.47
CA GLY A 134 6.85 -8.66 -5.74
C GLY A 134 5.34 -8.49 -5.72
N VAL A 135 4.83 -7.84 -4.69
CA VAL A 135 3.39 -7.71 -4.43
C VAL A 135 3.01 -6.25 -4.25
N VAL A 136 1.88 -5.86 -4.84
CA VAL A 136 1.18 -4.62 -4.51
C VAL A 136 -0.08 -4.97 -3.75
N CYS A 137 -0.28 -4.35 -2.59
CA CYS A 137 -1.51 -4.42 -1.82
C CYS A 137 -2.19 -3.06 -1.79
N ILE A 138 -3.43 -2.99 -2.27
CA ILE A 138 -4.23 -1.76 -2.31
C ILE A 138 -5.48 -1.95 -1.47
N VAL A 139 -5.63 -1.11 -0.45
CA VAL A 139 -6.86 -1.00 0.35
C VAL A 139 -7.65 0.18 -0.16
N SER A 140 -8.79 -0.06 -0.79
CA SER A 140 -9.67 0.94 -1.39
C SER A 140 -10.89 1.19 -0.50
N TYR A 141 -11.09 2.44 -0.09
CA TYR A 141 -12.21 2.88 0.77
C TYR A 141 -13.30 3.52 -0.07
N ILE A 142 -14.35 2.77 -0.39
CA ILE A 142 -15.46 3.17 -1.26
C ILE A 142 -16.58 3.98 -0.55
N GLY A 143 -16.36 4.40 0.70
CA GLY A 143 -17.36 5.11 1.52
C GLY A 143 -17.63 6.57 1.10
N HIS A 144 -16.85 7.13 0.18
CA HIS A 144 -16.97 8.52 -0.32
C HIS A 144 -16.79 8.59 -1.85
N LEU A 145 -17.15 9.73 -2.46
CA LEU A 145 -17.21 9.84 -3.91
C LEU A 145 -15.85 9.61 -4.58
N ALA A 146 -14.80 10.26 -4.09
CA ALA A 146 -13.44 10.08 -4.63
C ALA A 146 -12.99 8.62 -4.55
N GLY A 147 -13.18 7.95 -3.40
CA GLY A 147 -12.83 6.53 -3.26
C GLY A 147 -13.64 5.60 -4.17
N LYS A 148 -14.89 5.96 -4.53
CA LYS A 148 -15.64 5.22 -5.54
C LYS A 148 -15.03 5.39 -6.92
N GLN A 149 -14.60 6.60 -7.29
CA GLN A 149 -13.95 6.88 -8.58
C GLN A 149 -12.60 6.16 -8.68
N GLU A 150 -11.79 6.23 -7.63
CA GLU A 150 -10.53 5.47 -7.56
C GLU A 150 -10.77 3.97 -7.73
N ASN A 151 -11.77 3.43 -7.02
CA ASN A 151 -12.08 2.00 -7.09
C ASN A 151 -12.60 1.58 -8.47
N MET A 152 -13.45 2.37 -9.11
CA MET A 152 -13.94 2.09 -10.46
C MET A 152 -12.80 1.99 -11.46
N TRP A 153 -11.95 3.02 -11.49
CA TRP A 153 -10.77 3.00 -12.35
C TRP A 153 -9.85 1.80 -12.04
N LEU A 154 -9.61 1.54 -10.75
CA LEU A 154 -8.75 0.45 -10.32
C LEU A 154 -9.26 -0.91 -10.81
N GLU A 155 -10.56 -1.18 -10.69
CA GLU A 155 -11.15 -2.42 -11.19
C GLU A 155 -11.02 -2.56 -12.72
N GLU A 156 -11.31 -1.50 -13.46
CA GLU A 156 -11.13 -1.48 -14.90
C GLU A 156 -9.67 -1.73 -15.29
N TYR A 157 -8.73 -1.02 -14.66
CA TYR A 157 -7.31 -1.18 -14.96
C TYR A 157 -6.79 -2.58 -14.60
N LEU A 158 -7.12 -3.11 -13.43
CA LEU A 158 -6.64 -4.42 -13.00
C LEU A 158 -7.14 -5.56 -13.89
N GLN A 159 -8.31 -5.44 -14.50
CA GLN A 159 -8.83 -6.41 -15.47
C GLN A 159 -8.03 -6.42 -16.79
N THR A 160 -7.32 -5.34 -17.11
CA THR A 160 -6.47 -5.28 -18.33
C THR A 160 -5.11 -5.93 -18.15
N LEU A 161 -4.69 -6.22 -16.92
CA LEU A 161 -3.38 -6.80 -16.64
C LEU A 161 -3.25 -8.20 -17.24
N ASN A 162 -2.12 -8.46 -17.90
CA ASN A 162 -1.82 -9.76 -18.48
C ASN A 162 -1.68 -10.82 -17.37
N ASN A 163 -2.55 -11.83 -17.37
CA ASN A 163 -2.57 -12.91 -16.39
C ASN A 163 -1.35 -13.86 -16.42
N LYS A 164 -0.51 -13.75 -17.45
CA LYS A 164 0.80 -14.42 -17.47
C LYS A 164 1.87 -13.64 -16.72
N ALA A 165 1.67 -12.34 -16.53
CA ALA A 165 2.59 -11.44 -15.82
C ALA A 165 2.15 -11.15 -14.39
N PHE A 166 0.85 -11.08 -14.15
CA PHE A 166 0.30 -10.72 -12.83
C PHE A 166 -0.88 -11.62 -12.44
N ASN A 167 -0.90 -12.05 -11.18
CA ASN A 167 -2.09 -12.56 -10.52
C ASN A 167 -2.75 -11.41 -9.76
N VAL A 168 -4.05 -11.24 -9.93
CA VAL A 168 -4.82 -10.23 -9.20
C VAL A 168 -5.88 -10.90 -8.36
N GLY A 169 -5.78 -10.74 -7.04
CA GLY A 169 -6.77 -11.19 -6.07
C GLY A 169 -7.60 -10.02 -5.54
N LYS A 170 -8.90 -10.24 -5.33
CA LYS A 170 -9.80 -9.28 -4.68
C LYS A 170 -10.40 -9.91 -3.42
N TYR A 171 -10.27 -9.20 -2.29
CA TYR A 171 -10.93 -9.60 -1.05
C TYR A 171 -11.90 -8.52 -0.60
N MET A 172 -13.10 -8.93 -0.25
CA MET A 172 -14.15 -8.08 0.30
C MET A 172 -15.03 -8.87 1.27
N LEU A 173 -15.63 -8.17 2.22
CA LEU A 173 -16.64 -8.78 3.09
C LEU A 173 -17.97 -8.84 2.32
N PHE A 174 -18.38 -10.04 1.92
CA PHE A 174 -19.49 -10.25 0.99
C PHE A 174 -20.85 -9.69 1.46
N ASN A 175 -21.10 -9.72 2.75
CA ASN A 175 -22.36 -9.26 3.37
C ASN A 175 -22.28 -7.84 3.96
N HIS A 176 -21.20 -7.11 3.72
CA HIS A 176 -21.07 -5.72 4.15
C HIS A 176 -21.46 -4.78 3.02
N ASN A 177 -22.52 -4.00 3.25
CA ASN A 177 -22.96 -2.99 2.31
C ASN A 177 -21.95 -1.82 2.24
N ASN A 178 -21.45 -1.52 1.07
CA ASN A 178 -20.80 -0.28 0.56
C ASN A 178 -19.79 0.49 1.43
N ASN A 179 -19.54 0.13 2.69
CA ASN A 179 -18.66 0.88 3.60
C ASN A 179 -17.43 0.08 4.06
N ALA A 180 -17.36 -1.22 3.78
CA ALA A 180 -16.17 -1.99 4.06
C ALA A 180 -15.13 -1.76 2.96
N PRO A 181 -13.84 -1.62 3.30
CA PRO A 181 -12.80 -1.49 2.30
C PRO A 181 -12.70 -2.76 1.45
N ILE A 182 -12.37 -2.55 0.18
CA ILE A 182 -12.02 -3.61 -0.77
C ILE A 182 -10.49 -3.68 -0.84
N ILE A 183 -9.97 -4.90 -0.87
CA ILE A 183 -8.53 -5.13 -0.96
C ILE A 183 -8.22 -5.77 -2.29
N TYR A 184 -7.20 -5.25 -2.96
CA TYR A 184 -6.60 -5.84 -4.15
C TYR A 184 -5.17 -6.25 -3.83
N ILE A 185 -4.81 -7.47 -4.22
CA ILE A 185 -3.44 -7.98 -4.12
C ILE A 185 -3.02 -8.31 -5.53
N ILE A 186 -1.93 -7.70 -5.99
CA ILE A 186 -1.37 -7.88 -7.32
C ILE A 186 0.01 -8.49 -7.11
N GLU A 187 0.20 -9.72 -7.54
CA GLU A 187 1.46 -10.44 -7.46
C GLU A 187 2.09 -10.54 -8.84
N GLN A 188 3.35 -10.18 -8.97
CA GLN A 188 4.11 -10.42 -10.19
C GLN A 188 4.49 -11.91 -10.29
N VAL A 189 4.01 -12.59 -11.33
CA VAL A 189 4.28 -14.02 -11.57
C VAL A 189 5.75 -14.21 -12.03
N LYS A 190 6.33 -15.38 -11.73
CA LYS A 190 7.62 -15.79 -12.29
C LYS A 190 7.48 -15.99 -13.81
N GLY A 191 7.94 -15.05 -14.61
CA GLY A 191 7.87 -15.11 -16.05
C GLY A 191 8.10 -13.74 -16.69
N GLU A 192 8.27 -13.67 -17.98
CA GLU A 192 8.66 -12.46 -18.68
C GLU A 192 7.76 -11.27 -18.37
N SER A 193 8.38 -10.20 -17.85
CA SER A 193 7.74 -8.89 -17.68
C SER A 193 7.54 -8.26 -19.06
N SER A 194 6.45 -8.58 -19.74
CA SER A 194 5.97 -7.79 -20.85
C SER A 194 4.63 -7.17 -20.44
N LEU A 195 4.71 -5.92 -19.98
CA LEU A 195 3.58 -5.00 -19.99
C LEU A 195 3.32 -4.58 -21.42
#